data_c9cedc79e974f95103035cda7cb99679
#
_entry.id   c9cedc79e974f95103035cda7cb99679
#
_cell.length_a   1.000
_cell.length_b   1.000
_cell.length_c   1.000
_cell.angle_alpha   90.00
_cell.angle_beta   90.00
_cell.angle_gamma   90.00
#
_symmetry.space_group_name_H-M   'P 1'
#
loop_
_entity.id
_entity.type
_entity.pdbx_description
1 polymer ?
#
loop_
_entity_poly.entity_id
_entity_poly.type
_entity_poly.pdbx_seq_one_letter_code
_entity_poly.pdbx_strand_id
1 'polypeptide(L)'
;MRNSLLLSIALLAIAACGQEEPAQPVVEEPAMVEEAVVEDATESTEAAEETEATVVEESAAEPTADEQAIVLAQAEVPAVAREWQFKEGEHYIRLVPTQPTLGGADKIEVAEFFYYLCPHCYNFEPLIKGWAADKPANVRFVQVPAMWNQILVLHARMYYTAEILARNGAIEDAEAFNATVYEEIHRRNNRLSSEASIQRLFERFNISADEFTRIWNSFEVDQKLRVAADLARRYSVSSTPTMVVNGKYRFGAQEAGGYPIVLEVVDELVVRESAR
;
A
#
# COMPACT_ATOMS: atom_id res chain seq x y z
N MET A 1 67.20 -24.39 25.53
CA MET A 1 67.29 -25.73 25.02
C MET A 1 66.15 -25.86 24.01
N ARG A 2 66.45 -25.56 22.79
CA ARG A 2 66.96 -26.31 21.65
C ARG A 2 66.14 -27.58 21.37
N ASN A 3 65.43 -27.54 20.31
CA ASN A 3 65.37 -28.43 19.09
C ASN A 3 63.93 -28.46 18.61
N SER A 4 63.62 -28.37 17.43
CA SER A 4 64.03 -28.70 16.02
C SER A 4 62.72 -29.02 15.32
N LEU A 5 62.33 -28.24 14.40
CA LEU A 5 62.35 -28.37 12.94
C LEU A 5 62.13 -29.79 12.40
N LEU A 6 61.00 -30.11 11.80
CA LEU A 6 60.91 -31.03 10.67
C LEU A 6 59.84 -30.55 9.68
N LEU A 7 60.33 -30.11 8.57
CA LEU A 7 59.69 -29.79 7.29
C LEU A 7 59.32 -31.10 6.59
N SER A 8 58.10 -31.29 6.23
CA SER A 8 57.72 -32.35 5.27
C SER A 8 56.96 -31.74 4.09
N ILE A 9 57.68 -31.68 3.00
CA ILE A 9 57.20 -31.37 1.65
C ILE A 9 56.55 -32.65 1.11
N ALA A 10 55.29 -32.58 0.71
CA ALA A 10 54.63 -33.60 -0.09
C ALA A 10 54.15 -32.98 -1.40
N LEU A 11 54.63 -33.57 -2.45
CA LEU A 11 54.51 -33.19 -3.86
C LEU A 11 53.08 -33.27 -4.41
N LEU A 12 52.81 -32.33 -5.30
CA LEU A 12 51.70 -32.23 -6.24
C LEU A 12 51.53 -33.47 -7.11
N ALA A 13 50.28 -33.86 -7.33
CA ALA A 13 49.85 -34.56 -8.54
C ALA A 13 48.69 -33.79 -9.17
N ILE A 14 48.97 -33.17 -10.31
CA ILE A 14 48.01 -32.52 -11.19
C ILE A 14 47.35 -33.64 -12.02
N ALA A 15 46.05 -33.85 -11.86
CA ALA A 15 45.23 -34.59 -12.79
C ALA A 15 44.27 -33.63 -13.47
N ALA A 16 44.53 -33.31 -14.70
CA ALA A 16 43.63 -32.64 -15.62
C ALA A 16 42.54 -33.63 -16.06
N CYS A 17 41.28 -33.28 -15.82
CA CYS A 17 40.16 -33.93 -16.49
C CYS A 17 39.13 -32.88 -16.88
N GLY A 18 38.80 -32.91 -18.15
CA GLY A 18 37.97 -32.17 -19.03
C GLY A 18 36.73 -31.51 -18.45
N GLN A 19 36.55 -30.28 -18.90
CA GLN A 19 35.27 -29.55 -18.86
C GLN A 19 34.36 -30.13 -19.93
N GLU A 20 33.26 -30.72 -19.52
CA GLU A 20 32.07 -30.89 -20.36
C GLU A 20 31.15 -29.70 -20.08
N GLU A 21 30.99 -28.90 -21.10
CA GLU A 21 30.07 -27.77 -21.19
C GLU A 21 28.64 -28.33 -21.31
N PRO A 22 27.67 -27.97 -20.45
CA PRO A 22 26.29 -28.37 -20.66
C PRO A 22 25.66 -27.51 -21.75
N ALA A 23 25.12 -28.18 -22.77
CA ALA A 23 24.38 -27.63 -23.89
C ALA A 23 23.22 -26.77 -23.43
N GLN A 24 23.10 -25.59 -24.04
CA GLN A 24 21.96 -24.68 -23.89
C GLN A 24 20.71 -25.29 -24.56
N PRO A 25 19.51 -25.21 -23.93
CA PRO A 25 18.28 -25.58 -24.62
C PRO A 25 17.91 -24.49 -25.64
N VAL A 26 17.69 -24.96 -26.86
CA VAL A 26 17.16 -24.21 -28.00
C VAL A 26 15.74 -23.76 -27.64
N VAL A 27 15.53 -22.46 -27.66
CA VAL A 27 14.19 -21.83 -27.53
C VAL A 27 13.55 -21.92 -28.92
N GLU A 28 12.54 -22.74 -29.06
CA GLU A 28 11.64 -22.74 -30.22
C GLU A 28 10.69 -21.54 -30.08
N GLU A 29 10.70 -20.69 -31.08
CA GLU A 29 9.79 -19.55 -31.30
C GLU A 29 8.43 -20.13 -31.75
N PRO A 30 7.30 -19.79 -31.12
CA PRO A 30 6.00 -20.12 -31.68
C PRO A 30 5.61 -19.13 -32.77
N ALA A 31 5.28 -19.72 -33.92
CA ALA A 31 4.80 -19.08 -35.12
C ALA A 31 3.56 -18.20 -34.87
N MET A 32 3.58 -17.06 -35.53
CA MET A 32 2.44 -16.15 -35.72
C MET A 32 1.32 -16.89 -36.45
N VAL A 33 0.11 -16.82 -35.91
CA VAL A 33 -1.11 -17.17 -36.63
C VAL A 33 -1.84 -15.89 -36.99
N GLU A 34 -1.98 -15.71 -38.26
CA GLU A 34 -2.58 -14.62 -39.02
C GLU A 34 -4.10 -14.58 -38.87
N GLU A 35 -4.63 -13.40 -38.84
CA GLU A 35 -5.96 -12.86 -39.00
C GLU A 35 -7.09 -13.79 -39.53
N ALA A 36 -8.27 -13.59 -38.93
CA ALA A 36 -9.52 -13.65 -39.67
C ALA A 36 -10.45 -12.52 -39.22
N VAL A 37 -10.54 -11.52 -40.07
CA VAL A 37 -11.56 -10.48 -40.12
C VAL A 37 -12.90 -11.11 -40.50
N VAL A 38 -13.96 -10.81 -39.76
CA VAL A 38 -15.33 -10.95 -40.25
C VAL A 38 -16.06 -9.65 -39.92
N GLU A 39 -16.25 -8.85 -40.97
CA GLU A 39 -17.33 -7.84 -41.08
C GLU A 39 -18.67 -8.57 -41.12
N ASP A 40 -19.65 -8.10 -40.40
CA ASP A 40 -21.00 -7.97 -40.98
C ASP A 40 -21.80 -6.85 -40.28
N ALA A 41 -22.26 -5.94 -41.11
CA ALA A 41 -23.12 -4.84 -40.82
C ALA A 41 -24.60 -5.30 -40.89
N THR A 42 -25.41 -4.81 -39.98
CA THR A 42 -26.82 -4.53 -40.33
C THR A 42 -27.34 -3.39 -39.47
N GLU A 43 -27.67 -2.38 -40.19
CA GLU A 43 -28.51 -1.23 -40.04
C GLU A 43 -29.93 -1.60 -39.55
N SER A 44 -30.50 -0.85 -38.60
CA SER A 44 -31.93 -0.64 -38.54
C SER A 44 -32.29 0.67 -37.84
N THR A 45 -32.86 1.48 -38.60
CA THR A 45 -33.53 2.75 -38.53
C THR A 45 -34.72 2.84 -37.58
N GLU A 46 -34.96 4.13 -37.13
CA GLU A 46 -36.29 4.77 -36.85
C GLU A 46 -36.99 4.46 -35.53
N ALA A 47 -37.25 5.43 -34.67
CA ALA A 47 -38.32 6.43 -34.83
C ALA A 47 -38.18 7.56 -33.81
N ALA A 48 -38.29 8.79 -34.33
CA ALA A 48 -38.49 10.01 -33.58
C ALA A 48 -39.92 10.09 -33.04
N GLU A 49 -40.11 10.54 -31.81
CA GLU A 49 -41.39 11.05 -31.32
C GLU A 49 -41.15 12.40 -30.66
N GLU A 50 -41.58 13.44 -31.38
CA GLU A 50 -41.70 14.82 -30.92
C GLU A 50 -42.82 14.88 -29.87
N THR A 51 -42.55 15.48 -28.71
CA THR A 51 -43.61 16.03 -27.86
C THR A 51 -43.36 17.50 -27.64
N GLU A 52 -44.32 18.28 -28.09
CA GLU A 52 -44.42 19.72 -28.05
C GLU A 52 -44.26 20.26 -26.62
N ALA A 53 -43.39 21.26 -26.46
CA ALA A 53 -43.26 22.08 -25.27
C ALA A 53 -44.36 23.16 -25.27
N THR A 54 -45.27 23.09 -24.34
CA THR A 54 -46.21 24.19 -24.03
C THR A 54 -45.45 25.25 -23.25
N VAL A 55 -45.30 26.41 -23.87
CA VAL A 55 -44.79 27.65 -23.23
C VAL A 55 -45.88 28.15 -22.30
N VAL A 56 -45.58 28.19 -20.99
CA VAL A 56 -46.39 28.96 -20.02
C VAL A 56 -45.57 30.23 -19.73
N GLU A 57 -46.06 31.34 -20.22
CA GLU A 57 -45.59 32.67 -19.80
C GLU A 57 -45.96 32.88 -18.31
N GLU A 58 -44.95 32.89 -17.44
CA GLU A 58 -45.10 33.33 -16.05
C GLU A 58 -44.51 34.71 -15.91
N SER A 59 -45.43 35.62 -15.59
CA SER A 59 -45.22 37.04 -15.38
C SER A 59 -44.08 37.30 -14.39
N ALA A 60 -43.06 38.06 -14.82
CA ALA A 60 -42.01 38.59 -13.96
C ALA A 60 -42.62 39.63 -12.98
N ALA A 61 -42.71 39.26 -11.71
CA ALA A 61 -42.92 40.23 -10.62
C ALA A 61 -41.52 40.80 -10.27
N GLU A 62 -41.38 42.12 -10.39
CA GLU A 62 -40.20 42.83 -9.92
C GLU A 62 -40.01 42.64 -8.40
N PRO A 63 -38.83 42.29 -7.89
CA PRO A 63 -38.55 42.15 -6.48
C PRO A 63 -38.63 43.52 -5.79
N THR A 64 -39.35 43.60 -4.66
CA THR A 64 -39.47 44.79 -3.84
C THR A 64 -38.14 45.13 -3.14
N ALA A 65 -37.93 46.40 -2.85
CA ALA A 65 -36.66 46.99 -2.32
C ALA A 65 -36.13 46.35 -1.00
N ASP A 66 -36.95 45.57 -0.31
CA ASP A 66 -36.55 44.87 0.92
C ASP A 66 -35.80 43.55 0.68
N GLU A 67 -36.00 42.89 -0.47
CA GLU A 67 -35.25 41.66 -0.78
C GLU A 67 -33.81 41.92 -1.21
N GLN A 68 -33.52 43.11 -1.75
CA GLN A 68 -32.15 43.47 -2.15
C GLN A 68 -31.20 43.75 -0.99
N ALA A 69 -31.75 44.09 0.22
CA ALA A 69 -30.92 44.35 1.41
C ALA A 69 -30.37 43.08 2.07
N ILE A 70 -30.99 41.91 1.82
CA ILE A 70 -30.57 40.62 2.43
C ILE A 70 -29.45 39.98 1.64
N VAL A 71 -29.35 40.23 0.34
CA VAL A 71 -28.30 39.65 -0.54
C VAL A 71 -26.93 40.32 -0.35
N LEU A 72 -26.89 41.54 0.16
CA LEU A 72 -25.65 42.32 0.38
C LEU A 72 -24.96 42.06 1.73
N ALA A 73 -25.58 41.29 2.62
CA ALA A 73 -25.03 41.00 3.96
C ALA A 73 -24.23 39.68 4.07
N GLN A 74 -24.07 38.92 2.98
CA GLN A 74 -23.07 37.87 2.93
C GLN A 74 -21.72 38.50 2.57
N ALA A 75 -21.19 39.32 3.48
CA ALA A 75 -19.81 39.76 3.43
C ALA A 75 -18.95 38.49 3.38
N GLU A 76 -18.23 38.30 2.28
CA GLU A 76 -17.14 37.33 2.19
C GLU A 76 -16.24 37.55 3.40
N VAL A 77 -16.34 36.67 4.39
CA VAL A 77 -15.32 36.57 5.43
C VAL A 77 -14.07 36.19 4.65
N PRO A 78 -13.04 37.03 4.56
CA PRO A 78 -11.85 36.69 3.85
C PRO A 78 -11.36 35.39 4.48
N ALA A 79 -11.29 34.32 3.67
CA ALA A 79 -10.67 33.08 4.08
C ALA A 79 -9.24 33.45 4.46
N VAL A 80 -8.99 33.57 5.77
CA VAL A 80 -7.64 33.76 6.30
C VAL A 80 -6.86 32.61 5.73
N ALA A 81 -5.95 32.90 4.81
CA ALA A 81 -5.12 31.90 4.19
C ALA A 81 -4.38 31.19 5.32
N ARG A 82 -4.77 29.94 5.60
CA ARG A 82 -4.15 29.15 6.67
C ARG A 82 -2.69 28.97 6.31
N GLU A 83 -1.81 29.50 7.13
CA GLU A 83 -0.38 29.28 6.96
C GLU A 83 -0.07 27.82 7.35
N TRP A 84 0.48 27.08 6.39
CA TRP A 84 0.82 25.67 6.57
C TRP A 84 2.25 25.54 7.07
N GLN A 85 2.44 24.72 8.12
CA GLN A 85 3.75 24.51 8.73
C GLN A 85 4.65 23.68 7.83
N PHE A 86 4.10 22.63 7.21
CA PHE A 86 4.90 21.69 6.42
C PHE A 86 4.87 22.02 4.93
N LYS A 87 6.03 21.92 4.27
CA LYS A 87 6.25 22.40 2.89
C LYS A 87 6.62 21.27 1.97
N GLU A 88 6.12 21.34 0.72
CA GLU A 88 6.51 20.46 -0.38
C GLU A 88 8.00 20.61 -0.70
N GLY A 89 8.69 19.49 -0.94
CA GLY A 89 10.12 19.43 -1.21
C GLY A 89 11.01 19.47 0.03
N GLU A 90 10.46 19.83 1.19
CA GLU A 90 11.18 19.86 2.47
C GLU A 90 10.68 18.72 3.40
N HIS A 91 9.38 18.65 3.64
CA HIS A 91 8.77 17.72 4.60
C HIS A 91 8.01 16.58 3.93
N TYR A 92 7.62 16.75 2.67
CA TYR A 92 6.96 15.72 1.86
C TYR A 92 7.20 15.97 0.36
N ILE A 93 7.02 14.92 -0.44
CA ILE A 93 7.08 14.96 -1.88
C ILE A 93 5.66 14.81 -2.43
N ARG A 94 5.27 15.68 -3.36
CA ARG A 94 3.99 15.56 -4.04
C ARG A 94 4.09 14.58 -5.20
N LEU A 95 3.17 13.61 -5.24
CA LEU A 95 3.04 12.67 -6.35
C LEU A 95 2.24 13.32 -7.49
N VAL A 96 2.81 13.39 -8.67
CA VAL A 96 2.18 13.96 -9.87
C VAL A 96 2.29 12.95 -11.01
N PRO A 97 1.17 12.50 -11.57
CA PRO A 97 -0.22 12.76 -11.15
C PRO A 97 -0.56 12.12 -9.80
N THR A 98 -1.69 12.54 -9.21
CA THR A 98 -2.27 11.85 -8.05
C THR A 98 -2.48 10.38 -8.38
N GLN A 99 -2.10 9.51 -7.48
CA GLN A 99 -2.17 8.06 -7.65
C GLN A 99 -3.44 7.49 -6.99
N PRO A 100 -3.92 6.31 -7.44
CA PRO A 100 -5.07 5.66 -6.83
C PRO A 100 -4.77 5.25 -5.38
N THR A 101 -5.82 5.16 -4.56
CA THR A 101 -5.80 4.66 -3.19
C THR A 101 -6.36 3.24 -3.11
N LEU A 102 -6.17 2.54 -1.99
CA LEU A 102 -6.75 1.21 -1.76
C LEU A 102 -8.26 1.25 -1.55
N GLY A 103 -8.74 2.30 -0.88
CA GLY A 103 -10.14 2.53 -0.66
C GLY A 103 -10.75 3.46 -1.71
N GLY A 104 -12.05 3.68 -1.62
CA GLY A 104 -12.77 4.65 -2.46
C GLY A 104 -12.47 6.10 -2.06
N ALA A 105 -13.02 7.04 -2.84
CA ALA A 105 -12.88 8.49 -2.61
C ALA A 105 -13.74 9.02 -1.44
N ASP A 106 -14.43 8.15 -0.72
CA ASP A 106 -15.30 8.46 0.42
C ASP A 106 -14.55 8.96 1.66
N LYS A 107 -13.26 8.63 1.75
CA LYS A 107 -12.38 9.00 2.87
C LYS A 107 -10.99 9.40 2.38
N ILE A 108 -10.34 10.23 3.17
CA ILE A 108 -8.92 10.53 3.00
C ILE A 108 -8.14 9.31 3.45
N GLU A 109 -7.38 8.70 2.56
CA GLU A 109 -6.57 7.55 2.89
C GLU A 109 -5.18 7.95 3.37
N VAL A 110 -4.79 7.41 4.51
CA VAL A 110 -3.42 7.47 5.04
C VAL A 110 -2.85 6.06 4.97
N ALA A 111 -1.89 5.85 4.09
CA ALA A 111 -1.23 4.57 3.90
C ALA A 111 0.16 4.59 4.53
N GLU A 112 0.48 3.57 5.33
CA GLU A 112 1.82 3.28 5.81
C GLU A 112 2.41 2.12 5.03
N PHE A 113 3.56 2.33 4.40
CA PHE A 113 4.35 1.24 3.84
C PHE A 113 5.37 0.77 4.88
N PHE A 114 5.32 -0.52 5.18
CA PHE A 114 6.12 -1.13 6.24
C PHE A 114 6.64 -2.52 5.84
N TYR A 115 7.52 -3.11 6.64
CA TYR A 115 7.77 -4.54 6.67
C TYR A 115 8.20 -4.98 8.06
N TYR A 116 7.82 -6.20 8.45
CA TYR A 116 8.02 -6.70 9.82
C TYR A 116 9.47 -6.78 10.27
N LEU A 117 10.43 -7.03 9.35
CA LEU A 117 11.87 -7.07 9.70
C LEU A 117 12.50 -5.68 9.88
N CYS A 118 11.76 -4.58 9.63
CA CYS A 118 12.26 -3.22 9.78
C CYS A 118 12.26 -2.78 11.25
N PRO A 119 13.42 -2.50 11.85
CA PRO A 119 13.47 -2.02 13.22
C PRO A 119 12.83 -0.63 13.37
N HIS A 120 12.87 0.18 12.32
CA HIS A 120 12.23 1.50 12.31
C HIS A 120 10.70 1.38 12.33
N CYS A 121 10.12 0.44 11.57
CA CYS A 121 8.68 0.16 11.61
C CYS A 121 8.29 -0.38 12.99
N TYR A 122 9.08 -1.30 13.56
CA TYR A 122 8.84 -1.80 14.91
C TYR A 122 8.79 -0.69 15.97
N ASN A 123 9.72 0.27 15.89
CA ASN A 123 9.74 1.40 16.82
C ASN A 123 8.63 2.43 16.57
N PHE A 124 8.16 2.55 15.32
CA PHE A 124 7.09 3.46 14.93
C PHE A 124 5.69 2.89 15.20
N GLU A 125 5.54 1.57 15.24
CA GLU A 125 4.26 0.87 15.41
C GLU A 125 3.41 1.39 16.58
N PRO A 126 3.94 1.60 17.81
CA PRO A 126 3.14 2.15 18.90
C PRO A 126 2.59 3.56 18.63
N LEU A 127 3.37 4.39 17.94
CA LEU A 127 2.98 5.77 17.63
C LEU A 127 1.86 5.80 16.57
N ILE A 128 2.04 5.05 15.48
CA ILE A 128 1.05 5.02 14.40
C ILE A 128 -0.25 4.33 14.82
N LYS A 129 -0.19 3.33 15.69
CA LYS A 129 -1.38 2.68 16.27
C LYS A 129 -2.17 3.64 17.16
N GLY A 130 -1.49 4.37 18.04
CA GLY A 130 -2.13 5.41 18.85
C GLY A 130 -2.82 6.45 17.97
N TRP A 131 -2.14 6.97 16.98
CA TRP A 131 -2.71 7.90 16.00
C TRP A 131 -3.91 7.29 15.25
N ALA A 132 -3.80 6.05 14.81
CA ALA A 132 -4.86 5.37 14.06
C ALA A 132 -6.12 5.11 14.90
N ALA A 133 -6.00 4.97 16.22
CA ALA A 133 -7.13 4.87 17.12
C ALA A 133 -7.91 6.19 17.25
N ASP A 134 -7.19 7.32 17.23
CA ASP A 134 -7.75 8.66 17.46
C ASP A 134 -8.04 9.45 16.15
N LYS A 135 -7.75 8.86 14.99
CA LYS A 135 -7.92 9.54 13.69
C LYS A 135 -9.35 10.01 13.43
N PRO A 136 -9.56 11.11 12.68
CA PRO A 136 -10.87 11.58 12.29
C PRO A 136 -11.70 10.52 11.52
N ALA A 137 -13.04 10.57 11.66
CA ALA A 137 -13.95 9.60 11.05
C ALA A 137 -13.89 9.59 9.50
N ASN A 138 -13.54 10.73 8.89
CA ASN A 138 -13.35 10.86 7.45
C ASN A 138 -11.97 10.38 6.95
N VAL A 139 -11.14 9.81 7.84
CA VAL A 139 -9.83 9.25 7.52
C VAL A 139 -9.88 7.73 7.56
N ARG A 140 -9.26 7.10 6.55
CA ARG A 140 -8.98 5.66 6.49
C ARG A 140 -7.49 5.46 6.66
N PHE A 141 -7.10 4.67 7.66
CA PHE A 141 -5.72 4.21 7.80
C PHE A 141 -5.57 2.81 7.23
N VAL A 142 -4.51 2.58 6.45
CA VAL A 142 -4.17 1.30 5.86
C VAL A 142 -2.68 1.03 5.98
N GLN A 143 -2.30 -0.21 6.28
CA GLN A 143 -0.91 -0.65 6.24
C GLN A 143 -0.68 -1.48 4.96
N VAL A 144 0.41 -1.22 4.27
CA VAL A 144 0.79 -1.86 3.01
C VAL A 144 2.19 -2.47 3.15
N PRO A 145 2.32 -3.80 3.15
CA PRO A 145 3.62 -4.42 3.28
C PRO A 145 4.50 -4.21 2.03
N ALA A 146 5.72 -3.77 2.23
CA ALA A 146 6.73 -3.65 1.17
C ALA A 146 7.35 -5.01 0.85
N MET A 147 7.65 -5.27 -0.46
CA MET A 147 8.01 -6.60 -0.96
C MET A 147 9.23 -6.55 -1.88
N TRP A 148 10.37 -6.08 -1.38
CA TRP A 148 11.59 -5.92 -2.19
C TRP A 148 12.42 -7.20 -2.37
N ASN A 149 12.14 -8.25 -1.61
CA ASN A 149 12.81 -9.56 -1.69
C ASN A 149 11.88 -10.68 -1.21
N GLN A 150 12.32 -11.94 -1.35
CA GLN A 150 11.50 -13.12 -1.09
C GLN A 150 10.97 -13.21 0.35
N ILE A 151 11.79 -12.87 1.37
CA ILE A 151 11.32 -12.92 2.76
C ILE A 151 10.27 -11.85 3.05
N LEU A 152 10.38 -10.68 2.41
CA LEU A 152 9.38 -9.62 2.55
C LEU A 152 8.07 -10.00 1.83
N VAL A 153 8.14 -10.68 0.68
CA VAL A 153 6.95 -11.25 0.02
C VAL A 153 6.27 -12.29 0.91
N LEU A 154 7.06 -13.17 1.56
CA LEU A 154 6.55 -14.16 2.51
C LEU A 154 5.82 -13.49 3.67
N HIS A 155 6.40 -12.43 4.24
CA HIS A 155 5.78 -11.66 5.33
C HIS A 155 4.55 -10.85 4.88
N ALA A 156 4.56 -10.33 3.66
CA ALA A 156 3.38 -9.68 3.09
C ALA A 156 2.21 -10.66 2.93
N ARG A 157 2.50 -11.90 2.49
CA ARG A 157 1.51 -12.97 2.45
C ARG A 157 0.97 -13.30 3.84
N MET A 158 1.84 -13.39 4.85
CA MET A 158 1.44 -13.57 6.25
C MET A 158 0.51 -12.45 6.72
N TYR A 159 0.86 -11.20 6.46
CA TYR A 159 0.05 -10.02 6.81
C TYR A 159 -1.36 -10.11 6.20
N TYR A 160 -1.47 -10.35 4.89
CA TYR A 160 -2.76 -10.42 4.22
C TYR A 160 -3.57 -11.66 4.60
N THR A 161 -2.91 -12.78 4.92
CA THR A 161 -3.58 -13.96 5.47
C THR A 161 -4.22 -13.64 6.82
N ALA A 162 -3.49 -12.97 7.71
CA ALA A 162 -4.00 -12.54 9.01
C ALA A 162 -5.13 -11.52 8.88
N GLU A 163 -5.00 -10.55 7.97
CA GLU A 163 -6.05 -9.55 7.70
C GLU A 163 -7.36 -10.19 7.25
N ILE A 164 -7.29 -11.18 6.35
CA ILE A 164 -8.48 -11.91 5.88
C ILE A 164 -9.09 -12.75 7.00
N LEU A 165 -8.28 -13.45 7.78
CA LEU A 165 -8.75 -14.25 8.90
C LEU A 165 -9.38 -13.38 10.00
N ALA A 166 -8.82 -12.21 10.28
CA ALA A 166 -9.40 -11.24 11.21
C ALA A 166 -10.72 -10.67 10.71
N ARG A 167 -10.80 -10.29 9.45
CA ARG A 167 -12.04 -9.82 8.81
C ARG A 167 -13.14 -10.88 8.85
N ASN A 168 -12.78 -12.15 8.76
CA ASN A 168 -13.71 -13.27 8.83
C ASN A 168 -14.05 -13.68 10.28
N GLY A 169 -13.46 -13.02 11.28
CA GLY A 169 -13.68 -13.31 12.71
C GLY A 169 -12.91 -14.53 13.25
N ALA A 170 -12.02 -15.13 12.44
CA ALA A 170 -11.20 -16.27 12.88
C ALA A 170 -10.02 -15.84 13.77
N ILE A 171 -9.46 -14.66 13.53
CA ILE A 171 -8.54 -13.99 14.47
C ILE A 171 -9.32 -12.88 15.16
N GLU A 172 -9.55 -13.03 16.47
CA GLU A 172 -10.33 -12.09 17.27
C GLU A 172 -9.61 -10.76 17.49
N ASP A 173 -8.28 -10.80 17.66
CA ASP A 173 -7.43 -9.64 17.92
C ASP A 173 -6.29 -9.58 16.89
N ALA A 174 -6.54 -8.83 15.81
CA ALA A 174 -5.55 -8.60 14.76
C ALA A 174 -4.34 -7.78 15.26
N GLU A 175 -4.55 -6.91 16.24
CA GLU A 175 -3.46 -6.09 16.81
C GLU A 175 -2.52 -6.95 17.65
N ALA A 176 -3.06 -7.84 18.47
CA ALA A 176 -2.27 -8.83 19.21
C ALA A 176 -1.50 -9.77 18.27
N PHE A 177 -2.09 -10.16 17.14
CA PHE A 177 -1.39 -10.93 16.13
C PHE A 177 -0.17 -10.16 15.58
N ASN A 178 -0.37 -8.93 15.12
CA ASN A 178 0.71 -8.09 14.59
C ASN A 178 1.81 -7.81 15.64
N ALA A 179 1.42 -7.50 16.87
CA ALA A 179 2.36 -7.32 17.98
C ALA A 179 3.19 -8.59 18.22
N THR A 180 2.56 -9.77 18.15
CA THR A 180 3.25 -11.06 18.29
C THR A 180 4.24 -11.30 17.17
N VAL A 181 3.91 -10.95 15.91
CA VAL A 181 4.86 -11.05 14.78
C VAL A 181 6.10 -10.18 15.02
N TYR A 182 5.92 -8.93 15.42
CA TYR A 182 7.03 -8.04 15.75
C TYR A 182 7.86 -8.56 16.92
N GLU A 183 7.23 -9.09 17.97
CA GLU A 183 7.92 -9.69 19.11
C GLU A 183 8.76 -10.91 18.71
N GLU A 184 8.20 -11.84 17.92
CA GLU A 184 8.92 -13.00 17.39
C GLU A 184 10.19 -12.55 16.66
N ILE A 185 10.09 -11.56 15.79
CA ILE A 185 11.18 -11.10 14.94
C ILE A 185 12.23 -10.30 15.74
N HIS A 186 11.80 -9.26 16.47
CA HIS A 186 12.71 -8.28 17.05
C HIS A 186 13.18 -8.62 18.47
N ARG A 187 12.41 -9.44 19.21
CA ARG A 187 12.73 -9.80 20.60
C ARG A 187 13.21 -11.24 20.73
N ARG A 188 12.65 -12.15 19.94
CA ARG A 188 12.97 -13.59 20.02
C ARG A 188 13.91 -14.07 18.91
N ASN A 189 14.32 -13.18 18.00
CA ASN A 189 15.14 -13.50 16.82
C ASN A 189 14.54 -14.60 15.91
N ASN A 190 13.24 -14.83 15.98
CA ASN A 190 12.53 -15.75 15.11
C ASN A 190 12.09 -15.00 13.84
N ARG A 191 12.86 -15.13 12.77
CA ARG A 191 12.63 -14.37 11.53
C ARG A 191 11.38 -14.80 10.74
N LEU A 192 10.67 -15.84 11.15
CA LEU A 192 9.50 -16.38 10.46
C LEU A 192 9.80 -16.60 8.95
N SER A 193 10.95 -17.22 8.65
CA SER A 193 11.52 -17.29 7.31
C SER A 193 11.01 -18.46 6.45
N SER A 194 9.99 -19.18 6.91
CA SER A 194 9.35 -20.26 6.16
C SER A 194 7.84 -20.29 6.42
N GLU A 195 7.07 -20.79 5.46
CA GLU A 195 5.64 -21.01 5.61
C GLU A 195 5.32 -21.88 6.84
N ALA A 196 6.08 -22.95 7.06
CA ALA A 196 5.89 -23.80 8.25
C ALA A 196 6.12 -23.07 9.59
N SER A 197 7.05 -22.10 9.64
CA SER A 197 7.24 -21.29 10.86
C SER A 197 6.10 -20.30 11.07
N ILE A 198 5.56 -19.75 9.99
CA ILE A 198 4.42 -18.85 9.98
C ILE A 198 3.15 -19.62 10.36
N GLN A 199 2.92 -20.81 9.78
CA GLN A 199 1.77 -21.64 10.14
C GLN A 199 1.72 -21.93 11.63
N ARG A 200 2.85 -22.31 12.27
CA ARG A 200 2.92 -22.51 13.72
C ARG A 200 2.59 -21.25 14.52
N LEU A 201 2.85 -20.07 13.97
CA LEU A 201 2.40 -18.82 14.60
C LEU A 201 0.87 -18.71 14.57
N PHE A 202 0.24 -18.99 13.43
CA PHE A 202 -1.23 -18.97 13.29
C PHE A 202 -1.91 -20.00 14.18
N GLU A 203 -1.32 -21.19 14.38
CA GLU A 203 -1.81 -22.21 15.31
C GLU A 203 -1.93 -21.70 16.76
N ARG A 204 -1.05 -20.77 17.17
CA ARG A 204 -1.15 -20.10 18.48
C ARG A 204 -2.35 -19.17 18.62
N PHE A 205 -2.94 -18.77 17.50
CA PHE A 205 -4.18 -18.00 17.41
C PHE A 205 -5.38 -18.88 17.04
N ASN A 206 -5.29 -20.19 17.31
CA ASN A 206 -6.33 -21.18 17.08
C ASN A 206 -6.73 -21.37 15.60
N ILE A 207 -5.88 -20.98 14.65
CA ILE A 207 -6.10 -21.21 13.22
C ILE A 207 -5.58 -22.60 12.87
N SER A 208 -6.45 -23.47 12.36
CA SER A 208 -6.05 -24.81 11.94
C SER A 208 -5.13 -24.77 10.71
N ALA A 209 -4.31 -25.83 10.53
CA ALA A 209 -3.44 -25.97 9.37
C ALA A 209 -4.22 -25.89 8.03
N ASP A 210 -5.39 -26.52 7.99
CA ASP A 210 -6.25 -26.52 6.78
C ASP A 210 -6.81 -25.12 6.49
N GLU A 211 -7.25 -24.40 7.49
CA GLU A 211 -7.76 -23.04 7.33
C GLU A 211 -6.63 -22.07 6.95
N PHE A 212 -5.48 -22.17 7.61
CA PHE A 212 -4.28 -21.42 7.21
C PHE A 212 -3.94 -21.68 5.74
N THR A 213 -3.79 -22.94 5.33
CA THR A 213 -3.43 -23.32 3.96
C THR A 213 -4.45 -22.81 2.94
N ARG A 214 -5.72 -22.89 3.25
CA ARG A 214 -6.81 -22.42 2.40
C ARG A 214 -6.74 -20.91 2.15
N ILE A 215 -6.51 -20.10 3.20
CA ILE A 215 -6.43 -18.64 3.06
C ILE A 215 -5.08 -18.23 2.48
N TRP A 216 -3.99 -18.81 2.94
CA TRP A 216 -2.62 -18.57 2.48
C TRP A 216 -2.47 -18.71 0.96
N ASN A 217 -3.12 -19.71 0.37
CA ASN A 217 -3.10 -19.98 -1.07
C ASN A 217 -4.33 -19.40 -1.81
N SER A 218 -5.08 -18.51 -1.19
CA SER A 218 -6.27 -17.94 -1.81
C SER A 218 -5.93 -16.91 -2.89
N PHE A 219 -6.80 -16.83 -3.90
CA PHE A 219 -6.74 -15.79 -4.92
C PHE A 219 -6.78 -14.38 -4.30
N GLU A 220 -7.50 -14.20 -3.20
CA GLU A 220 -7.61 -12.91 -2.53
C GLU A 220 -6.26 -12.45 -1.96
N VAL A 221 -5.50 -13.33 -1.30
CA VAL A 221 -4.14 -13.01 -0.84
C VAL A 221 -3.24 -12.63 -2.02
N ASP A 222 -3.28 -13.41 -3.10
CA ASP A 222 -2.48 -13.11 -4.30
C ASP A 222 -2.86 -11.77 -4.93
N GLN A 223 -4.15 -11.43 -4.95
CA GLN A 223 -4.62 -10.13 -5.45
C GLN A 223 -4.11 -8.99 -4.58
N LYS A 224 -4.21 -9.10 -3.25
CA LYS A 224 -3.71 -8.10 -2.32
C LYS A 224 -2.20 -7.88 -2.48
N LEU A 225 -1.42 -8.93 -2.66
CA LEU A 225 0.02 -8.83 -2.94
C LEU A 225 0.30 -8.06 -4.24
N ARG A 226 -0.43 -8.34 -5.31
CA ARG A 226 -0.28 -7.61 -6.58
C ARG A 226 -0.62 -6.13 -6.44
N VAL A 227 -1.70 -5.82 -5.74
CA VAL A 227 -2.13 -4.43 -5.48
C VAL A 227 -1.08 -3.69 -4.65
N ALA A 228 -0.58 -4.29 -3.58
CA ALA A 228 0.46 -3.70 -2.75
C ALA A 228 1.76 -3.41 -3.53
N ALA A 229 2.18 -4.36 -4.38
CA ALA A 229 3.35 -4.16 -5.24
C ALA A 229 3.14 -3.02 -6.26
N ASP A 230 1.94 -2.93 -6.85
CA ASP A 230 1.58 -1.85 -7.77
C ASP A 230 1.60 -0.48 -7.09
N LEU A 231 0.99 -0.37 -5.92
CA LEU A 231 0.98 0.87 -5.15
C LEU A 231 2.39 1.30 -4.71
N ALA A 232 3.21 0.38 -4.20
CA ALA A 232 4.58 0.67 -3.82
C ALA A 232 5.38 1.27 -4.99
N ARG A 233 5.18 0.73 -6.21
CA ARG A 233 5.80 1.24 -7.43
C ARG A 233 5.24 2.62 -7.81
N ARG A 234 3.91 2.79 -7.84
CA ARG A 234 3.24 4.06 -8.20
C ARG A 234 3.59 5.19 -7.26
N TYR A 235 3.70 4.90 -5.98
CA TYR A 235 4.08 5.88 -4.97
C TYR A 235 5.60 6.06 -4.86
N SER A 236 6.39 5.31 -5.67
CA SER A 236 7.87 5.34 -5.63
C SER A 236 8.42 5.09 -4.22
N VAL A 237 7.84 4.09 -3.51
CA VAL A 237 8.27 3.72 -2.17
C VAL A 237 9.58 2.95 -2.24
N SER A 238 10.62 3.49 -1.61
CA SER A 238 11.98 2.92 -1.59
C SER A 238 12.53 2.66 -0.19
N SER A 239 11.81 3.07 0.84
CA SER A 239 12.18 2.91 2.25
C SER A 239 10.96 2.66 3.12
N THR A 240 11.16 2.25 4.38
CA THR A 240 10.10 2.08 5.38
C THR A 240 10.56 2.60 6.75
N PRO A 241 9.63 3.10 7.56
CA PRO A 241 8.25 3.40 7.22
C PRO A 241 8.15 4.58 6.24
N THR A 242 7.21 4.50 5.29
CA THR A 242 6.86 5.58 4.38
C THR A 242 5.37 5.82 4.46
N MET A 243 4.97 7.08 4.65
CA MET A 243 3.58 7.52 4.67
C MET A 243 3.16 8.05 3.31
N VAL A 244 1.92 7.76 2.94
CA VAL A 244 1.28 8.37 1.77
C VAL A 244 -0.10 8.86 2.16
N VAL A 245 -0.38 10.14 1.95
CA VAL A 245 -1.68 10.73 2.22
C VAL A 245 -2.42 10.93 0.90
N ASN A 246 -3.59 10.31 0.79
CA ASN A 246 -4.57 10.44 -0.30
C ASN A 246 -3.99 10.21 -1.72
N GLY A 247 -2.96 9.36 -1.84
CA GLY A 247 -2.25 9.12 -3.10
C GLY A 247 -1.55 10.34 -3.67
N LYS A 248 -1.37 11.40 -2.88
CA LYS A 248 -0.83 12.70 -3.31
C LYS A 248 0.49 13.08 -2.65
N TYR A 249 0.67 12.76 -1.38
CA TYR A 249 1.80 13.22 -0.58
C TYR A 249 2.53 12.03 0.00
N ARG A 250 3.80 11.89 -0.32
CA ARG A 250 4.68 10.83 0.17
C ARG A 250 5.81 11.41 1.01
N PHE A 251 6.08 10.79 2.16
CA PHE A 251 7.18 11.16 3.05
C PHE A 251 7.52 10.04 4.03
N GLY A 252 8.70 10.11 4.61
CA GLY A 252 9.15 9.28 5.71
C GLY A 252 9.67 10.13 6.86
N ALA A 253 10.26 9.50 7.86
CA ALA A 253 10.80 10.19 9.02
C ALA A 253 11.98 11.11 8.67
N GLN A 254 12.71 10.81 7.59
CA GLN A 254 13.84 11.63 7.16
C GLN A 254 13.37 12.98 6.62
N GLU A 255 12.36 12.98 5.74
CA GLU A 255 11.79 14.20 5.18
C GLU A 255 11.02 14.98 6.25
N ALA A 256 10.24 14.29 7.08
CA ALA A 256 9.44 14.93 8.12
C ALA A 256 10.28 15.57 9.25
N GLY A 257 11.52 15.12 9.46
CA GLY A 257 12.37 15.58 10.57
C GLY A 257 12.32 14.72 11.83
N GLY A 258 11.82 13.48 11.72
CA GLY A 258 11.76 12.49 12.80
C GLY A 258 10.40 11.84 12.99
N TYR A 259 10.33 10.71 13.67
CA TYR A 259 9.08 9.94 13.83
C TYR A 259 7.94 10.71 14.51
N PRO A 260 8.14 11.49 15.57
CA PRO A 260 7.05 12.29 16.14
C PRO A 260 6.46 13.26 15.13
N ILE A 261 7.30 13.90 14.31
CA ILE A 261 6.88 14.90 13.32
C ILE A 261 6.13 14.26 12.15
N VAL A 262 6.39 12.99 11.83
CA VAL A 262 5.65 12.26 10.77
C VAL A 262 4.14 12.37 10.98
N LEU A 263 3.66 12.19 12.21
CA LEU A 263 2.23 12.23 12.50
C LEU A 263 1.66 13.66 12.43
N GLU A 264 2.44 14.66 12.79
CA GLU A 264 2.05 16.07 12.62
C GLU A 264 1.92 16.45 11.13
N VAL A 265 2.83 15.93 10.28
CA VAL A 265 2.73 16.08 8.81
C VAL A 265 1.47 15.39 8.28
N VAL A 266 1.17 14.16 8.76
CA VAL A 266 -0.08 13.45 8.40
C VAL A 266 -1.29 14.30 8.75
N ASP A 267 -1.38 14.81 9.97
CA ASP A 267 -2.52 15.58 10.45
C ASP A 267 -2.73 16.84 9.62
N GLU A 268 -1.66 17.59 9.35
CA GLU A 268 -1.78 18.79 8.53
C GLU A 268 -2.23 18.47 7.09
N LEU A 269 -1.69 17.40 6.48
CA LEU A 269 -2.07 16.99 5.13
C LEU A 269 -3.51 16.47 5.07
N VAL A 270 -3.98 15.79 6.10
CA VAL A 270 -5.40 15.39 6.26
C VAL A 270 -6.29 16.62 6.32
N VAL A 271 -5.92 17.64 7.09
CA VAL A 271 -6.68 18.91 7.16
C VAL A 271 -6.71 19.60 5.79
N ARG A 272 -5.60 19.63 5.06
CA ARG A 272 -5.54 20.20 3.70
C ARG A 272 -6.47 19.48 2.71
N GLU A 273 -6.54 18.15 2.80
CA GLU A 273 -7.43 17.35 1.93
C GLU A 273 -8.90 17.47 2.35
N SER A 274 -9.19 17.66 3.63
CA SER A 274 -10.55 17.87 4.13
C SER A 274 -11.16 19.23 3.75
N ALA A 275 -10.32 20.22 3.43
CA ALA A 275 -10.73 21.57 3.06
C ALA A 275 -11.00 21.75 1.54
N ARG A 276 -10.88 20.68 0.77
CA ARG A 276 -11.09 20.67 -0.69
C ARG A 276 -12.44 20.11 -1.06
#